data_a0643f62ebda5050648aea619fed8b9c
#
_entry.id   a0643f62ebda5050648aea619fed8b9c
#
_cell.length_a   1.000
_cell.length_b   1.000
_cell.length_c   1.000
_cell.angle_alpha   90.00
_cell.angle_beta   90.00
_cell.angle_gamma   90.00
#
_symmetry.space_group_name_H-M   'P 1'
#
loop_
_entity.id
_entity.type
_entity.pdbx_description
1 polymer ?
#
loop_
_entity_poly.entity_id
_entity_poly.type
_entity_poly.pdbx_seq_one_letter_code
_entity_poly.pdbx_strand_id
1 'polypeptide(L)'
;LIEWYRELEKSRCLKIEEKVETYRFNQAIADFSDTIFPRRFGFSSTVSRMKDESCHDGVFLVAKEDLDRYLTEFNPTVLRHSSSSWRDQTANNPITFGKSKGRTYQRVIILATRPIQEFCLKDKELSDKSACAFYVAVTRARYSVAIVIDQKRNHLIASAPPGLTVLTL
;
A
#
# COMPACT_ATOMS: atom_id res chain seq x y z
N LEU A 1 -6.35 12.98 15.11
CA LEU A 1 -7.67 12.85 14.47
C LEU A 1 -8.44 11.65 15.02
N ILE A 2 -7.85 10.45 15.05
CA ILE A 2 -8.49 9.22 15.55
C ILE A 2 -8.85 9.35 17.03
N GLU A 3 -7.96 9.89 17.86
CA GLU A 3 -8.20 10.16 19.27
C GLU A 3 -9.40 11.10 19.50
N TRP A 4 -9.51 12.14 18.68
CA TRP A 4 -10.65 13.05 18.73
C TRP A 4 -12.00 12.33 18.42
N TYR A 5 -12.04 11.45 17.41
CA TYR A 5 -13.24 10.65 17.16
C TYR A 5 -13.59 9.72 18.32
N ARG A 6 -12.58 9.11 18.97
CA ARG A 6 -12.80 8.25 20.14
C ARG A 6 -13.29 9.03 21.36
N GLU A 7 -12.86 10.28 21.54
CA GLU A 7 -13.39 11.16 22.57
C GLU A 7 -14.87 11.51 22.33
N LEU A 8 -15.23 11.80 21.08
CA LEU A 8 -16.63 12.02 20.71
C LEU A 8 -17.50 10.77 20.91
N GLU A 9 -16.96 9.58 20.66
CA GLU A 9 -17.65 8.33 20.93
C GLU A 9 -17.87 8.12 22.44
N LYS A 10 -16.83 8.35 23.25
CA LYS A 10 -16.95 8.29 24.72
C LYS A 10 -17.98 9.27 25.27
N SER A 11 -18.07 10.46 24.71
CA SER A 11 -19.08 11.45 25.08
C SER A 11 -20.49 11.17 24.51
N ARG A 12 -20.67 10.06 23.79
CA ARG A 12 -21.91 9.67 23.11
C ARG A 12 -22.40 10.67 22.04
N CYS A 13 -21.51 11.54 21.55
CA CYS A 13 -21.82 12.46 20.46
C CYS A 13 -21.85 11.77 19.08
N LEU A 14 -21.19 10.61 18.94
CA LEU A 14 -21.21 9.79 17.74
C LEU A 14 -21.02 8.31 18.12
N LYS A 15 -21.36 7.43 17.16
CA LYS A 15 -21.06 6.00 17.21
C LYS A 15 -20.06 5.67 16.10
N ILE A 16 -18.95 5.03 16.45
CA ILE A 16 -17.98 4.54 15.48
C ILE A 16 -18.39 3.13 15.05
N GLU A 17 -18.56 2.93 13.76
CA GLU A 17 -18.79 1.62 13.16
C GLU A 17 -17.60 1.25 12.28
N GLU A 18 -16.89 0.19 12.64
CA GLU A 18 -15.79 -0.34 11.84
C GLU A 18 -16.33 -1.29 10.77
N LYS A 19 -15.99 -1.02 9.51
CA LYS A 19 -16.25 -1.96 8.41
C LYS A 19 -15.06 -2.87 8.24
N VAL A 20 -15.15 -4.05 8.81
CA VAL A 20 -14.06 -5.04 8.81
C VAL A 20 -14.05 -5.95 7.57
N GLU A 21 -15.07 -5.87 6.71
CA GLU A 21 -15.13 -6.70 5.50
C GLU A 21 -14.84 -5.90 4.24
N THR A 22 -14.09 -6.50 3.32
CA THR A 22 -13.83 -5.93 1.98
C THR A 22 -14.15 -6.92 0.88
N TYR A 23 -14.73 -6.42 -0.22
CA TYR A 23 -14.97 -7.17 -1.47
C TYR A 23 -14.08 -6.66 -2.61
N ARG A 24 -13.18 -5.71 -2.32
CA ARG A 24 -12.40 -5.02 -3.34
C ARG A 24 -11.09 -5.71 -3.64
N PHE A 25 -10.39 -6.22 -2.64
CA PHE A 25 -9.03 -6.73 -2.73
C PHE A 25 -8.87 -8.01 -1.93
N ASN A 26 -7.86 -8.81 -2.27
CA ASN A 26 -7.58 -10.10 -1.63
C ASN A 26 -7.05 -9.96 -0.20
N GLN A 27 -6.96 -11.08 0.53
CA GLN A 27 -6.57 -11.11 1.94
C GLN A 27 -5.14 -10.62 2.16
N ALA A 28 -4.19 -10.90 1.25
CA ALA A 28 -2.81 -10.45 1.40
C ALA A 28 -2.71 -8.91 1.39
N ILE A 29 -3.51 -8.23 0.57
CA ILE A 29 -3.59 -6.76 0.57
C ILE A 29 -4.29 -6.26 1.83
N ALA A 30 -5.32 -6.95 2.33
CA ALA A 30 -5.99 -6.62 3.58
C ALA A 30 -5.01 -6.66 4.75
N ASP A 31 -4.33 -7.80 4.93
CA ASP A 31 -3.36 -8.01 6.00
C ASP A 31 -2.24 -6.95 5.97
N PHE A 32 -1.71 -6.65 4.79
CA PHE A 32 -0.70 -5.60 4.65
C PHE A 32 -1.28 -4.21 4.96
N SER A 33 -2.48 -3.90 4.48
CA SER A 33 -3.09 -2.58 4.72
C SER A 33 -3.35 -2.32 6.20
N ASP A 34 -3.64 -3.35 6.98
CA ASP A 34 -3.87 -3.27 8.42
C ASP A 34 -2.58 -2.95 9.20
N THR A 35 -1.40 -3.25 8.63
CA THR A 35 -0.11 -2.87 9.25
C THR A 35 0.24 -1.40 9.11
N ILE A 36 -0.40 -0.66 8.18
CA ILE A 36 -0.06 0.75 7.89
C ILE A 36 -0.35 1.67 9.08
N PHE A 37 -1.36 1.34 9.87
CA PHE A 37 -1.72 2.10 11.06
C PHE A 37 -1.16 1.45 12.32
N PRO A 38 -0.64 2.25 13.28
CA PRO A 38 -0.12 1.71 14.53
C PRO A 38 -1.15 0.87 15.29
N ARG A 39 -0.71 -0.29 15.81
CA ARG A 39 -1.55 -1.20 16.59
C ARG A 39 -2.23 -0.54 17.80
N ARG A 40 -1.64 0.54 18.36
CA ARG A 40 -2.22 1.32 19.46
C ARG A 40 -3.59 1.92 19.14
N PHE A 41 -3.95 2.05 17.86
CA PHE A 41 -5.29 2.52 17.46
C PHE A 41 -6.36 1.43 17.64
N GLY A 42 -5.98 0.16 17.77
CA GLY A 42 -6.89 -0.95 18.07
C GLY A 42 -7.93 -1.18 16.98
N PHE A 43 -7.58 -0.95 15.70
CA PHE A 43 -8.45 -1.30 14.59
C PHE A 43 -8.60 -2.81 14.47
N SER A 44 -9.80 -3.26 14.14
CA SER A 44 -10.07 -4.66 13.85
C SER A 44 -9.42 -5.08 12.53
N SER A 45 -8.99 -6.34 12.44
CA SER A 45 -8.41 -6.88 11.21
C SER A 45 -9.43 -6.92 10.07
N THR A 46 -8.99 -6.57 8.89
CA THR A 46 -9.81 -6.57 7.68
C THR A 46 -9.93 -7.99 7.10
N VAL A 47 -11.14 -8.44 6.85
CA VAL A 47 -11.43 -9.75 6.24
C VAL A 47 -11.82 -9.55 4.78
N SER A 48 -11.09 -10.18 3.87
CA SER A 48 -11.47 -10.18 2.46
C SER A 48 -12.59 -11.20 2.18
N ARG A 49 -13.60 -10.75 1.46
CA ARG A 49 -14.65 -11.58 0.87
C ARG A 49 -14.49 -11.74 -0.64
N MET A 50 -13.37 -11.28 -1.18
CA MET A 50 -13.05 -11.46 -2.59
C MET A 50 -12.70 -12.93 -2.86
N LYS A 51 -13.33 -13.50 -3.89
CA LYS A 51 -13.12 -14.91 -4.29
C LYS A 51 -12.27 -15.04 -5.55
N ASP A 52 -12.11 -13.94 -6.28
CA ASP A 52 -11.36 -13.95 -7.53
C ASP A 52 -9.86 -13.99 -7.22
N GLU A 53 -9.14 -14.80 -7.97
CA GLU A 53 -7.69 -14.98 -7.90
C GLU A 53 -7.05 -14.68 -9.24
N SER A 54 -5.79 -14.32 -9.25
CA SER A 54 -4.97 -14.16 -10.45
C SER A 54 -3.64 -14.89 -10.30
N CYS A 55 -2.88 -14.98 -11.38
CA CYS A 55 -1.55 -15.62 -11.34
C CYS A 55 -0.49 -14.78 -10.59
N HIS A 56 -0.82 -13.56 -10.17
CA HIS A 56 0.10 -12.65 -9.49
C HIS A 56 -0.65 -11.87 -8.41
N ASP A 57 -0.89 -12.53 -7.27
CA ASP A 57 -1.64 -12.02 -6.14
C ASP A 57 -0.73 -11.75 -4.95
N GLY A 58 -0.94 -10.62 -4.25
CA GLY A 58 -0.22 -10.31 -3.03
C GLY A 58 0.43 -8.94 -2.98
N VAL A 59 1.36 -8.79 -2.01
CA VAL A 59 2.14 -7.56 -1.83
C VAL A 59 3.62 -7.88 -2.00
N PHE A 60 4.29 -7.11 -2.86
CA PHE A 60 5.66 -7.36 -3.28
C PHE A 60 6.52 -6.11 -3.11
N LEU A 61 7.78 -6.31 -2.74
CA LEU A 61 8.83 -5.30 -2.87
C LEU A 61 9.54 -5.49 -4.21
N VAL A 62 9.74 -4.39 -4.92
CA VAL A 62 10.42 -4.38 -6.23
C VAL A 62 11.60 -3.43 -6.16
N ALA A 63 12.79 -3.89 -6.54
CA ALA A 63 13.94 -3.03 -6.65
C ALA A 63 13.75 -2.01 -7.77
N LYS A 64 14.28 -0.80 -7.60
CA LYS A 64 14.18 0.25 -8.62
C LYS A 64 14.70 -0.18 -9.99
N GLU A 65 15.75 -0.99 -10.02
CA GLU A 65 16.32 -1.51 -11.26
C GLU A 65 15.41 -2.50 -12.00
N ASP A 66 14.43 -3.10 -11.30
CA ASP A 66 13.47 -4.04 -11.87
C ASP A 66 12.14 -3.37 -12.28
N LEU A 67 12.03 -2.05 -12.07
CA LEU A 67 10.78 -1.33 -12.30
C LEU A 67 10.29 -1.48 -13.74
N ASP A 68 11.13 -1.22 -14.73
CA ASP A 68 10.72 -1.25 -16.15
C ASP A 68 10.32 -2.67 -16.58
N ARG A 69 11.01 -3.67 -16.05
CA ARG A 69 10.67 -5.06 -16.30
C ARG A 69 9.32 -5.42 -15.69
N TYR A 70 9.06 -5.00 -14.44
CA TYR A 70 7.78 -5.20 -13.80
C TYR A 70 6.63 -4.50 -14.56
N LEU A 71 6.85 -3.28 -15.03
CA LEU A 71 5.86 -2.54 -15.83
C LEU A 71 5.50 -3.27 -17.11
N THR A 72 6.50 -3.85 -17.78
CA THR A 72 6.31 -4.61 -19.04
C THR A 72 5.56 -5.91 -18.79
N GLU A 73 5.92 -6.65 -17.73
CA GLU A 73 5.40 -7.99 -17.49
C GLU A 73 3.97 -7.97 -16.91
N PHE A 74 3.70 -7.06 -15.99
CA PHE A 74 2.42 -7.06 -15.24
C PHE A 74 1.47 -5.91 -15.62
N ASN A 75 1.93 -4.93 -16.39
CA ASN A 75 1.17 -3.75 -16.82
C ASN A 75 0.33 -3.11 -15.69
N PRO A 76 0.91 -2.77 -14.53
CA PRO A 76 0.19 -2.23 -13.39
C PRO A 76 -0.15 -0.75 -13.60
N THR A 77 -1.15 -0.25 -12.85
CA THR A 77 -1.34 1.19 -12.71
C THR A 77 -0.27 1.76 -11.78
N VAL A 78 0.47 2.77 -12.27
CA VAL A 78 1.55 3.41 -11.51
C VAL A 78 1.00 4.50 -10.60
N LEU A 79 1.25 4.39 -9.30
CA LEU A 79 0.83 5.37 -8.31
C LEU A 79 2.04 6.05 -7.66
N ARG A 80 1.94 7.37 -7.44
CA ARG A 80 2.94 8.18 -6.73
C ARG A 80 2.28 9.09 -5.71
N HIS A 81 3.02 9.48 -4.68
CA HIS A 81 2.48 10.32 -3.61
C HIS A 81 2.01 11.69 -4.13
N SER A 82 2.85 12.37 -4.90
CA SER A 82 2.59 13.69 -5.48
C SER A 82 3.19 13.81 -6.87
N SER A 83 2.87 14.87 -7.59
CA SER A 83 3.46 15.16 -8.92
C SER A 83 4.97 15.43 -8.87
N SER A 84 5.51 15.81 -7.71
CA SER A 84 6.94 16.02 -7.49
C SER A 84 7.69 14.76 -7.07
N SER A 85 6.99 13.71 -6.59
CA SER A 85 7.61 12.44 -6.23
C SER A 85 7.93 11.64 -7.47
N TRP A 86 9.14 11.09 -7.56
CA TRP A 86 9.57 10.29 -8.71
C TRP A 86 9.34 11.02 -10.04
N ARG A 87 9.78 12.28 -10.11
CA ARG A 87 9.49 13.19 -11.24
C ARG A 87 9.99 12.62 -12.56
N ASP A 88 11.14 11.96 -12.55
CA ASP A 88 11.79 11.40 -13.74
C ASP A 88 11.10 10.12 -14.25
N GLN A 89 10.25 9.49 -13.40
CA GLN A 89 9.47 8.33 -13.80
C GLN A 89 8.17 8.78 -14.46
N THR A 90 8.14 8.69 -15.79
CA THR A 90 6.98 9.07 -16.61
C THR A 90 6.27 7.88 -17.26
N ALA A 91 6.90 6.70 -17.26
CA ALA A 91 6.33 5.49 -17.83
C ALA A 91 4.95 5.18 -17.24
N ASN A 92 4.02 4.76 -18.08
CA ASN A 92 2.64 4.43 -17.71
C ASN A 92 1.86 5.56 -17.03
N ASN A 93 2.21 6.84 -17.27
CA ASN A 93 1.49 8.02 -16.78
C ASN A 93 1.14 7.95 -15.29
N PRO A 94 2.10 8.11 -14.36
CA PRO A 94 1.87 7.93 -12.94
C PRO A 94 0.74 8.80 -12.39
N ILE A 95 -0.20 8.19 -11.67
CA ILE A 95 -1.34 8.86 -11.05
C ILE A 95 -0.99 9.15 -9.59
N THR A 96 -1.36 10.33 -9.06
CA THR A 96 -1.16 10.62 -7.63
C THR A 96 -2.15 9.82 -6.76
N PHE A 97 -1.72 9.47 -5.53
CA PHE A 97 -2.59 8.77 -4.57
C PHE A 97 -3.95 9.46 -4.40
N GLY A 98 -3.97 10.79 -4.35
CA GLY A 98 -5.21 11.56 -4.25
C GLY A 98 -6.14 11.36 -5.45
N LYS A 99 -5.60 11.32 -6.67
CA LYS A 99 -6.38 11.12 -7.90
C LYS A 99 -6.86 9.67 -8.07
N SER A 100 -6.28 8.71 -7.36
CA SER A 100 -6.69 7.31 -7.39
C SER A 100 -7.92 7.01 -6.50
N LYS A 101 -8.33 7.96 -5.64
CA LYS A 101 -9.52 7.79 -4.78
C LYS A 101 -10.75 7.45 -5.60
N GLY A 102 -11.57 6.53 -5.11
CA GLY A 102 -12.80 6.08 -5.78
C GLY A 102 -12.57 5.10 -6.94
N ARG A 103 -11.33 4.85 -7.34
CA ARG A 103 -11.01 3.92 -8.42
C ARG A 103 -10.53 2.59 -7.87
N THR A 104 -10.61 1.54 -8.69
CA THR A 104 -10.07 0.20 -8.41
C THR A 104 -9.30 -0.25 -9.65
N TYR A 105 -8.13 -0.85 -9.42
CA TYR A 105 -7.26 -1.35 -10.48
C TYR A 105 -6.95 -2.82 -10.23
N GLN A 106 -6.66 -3.57 -11.27
CA GLN A 106 -6.27 -4.97 -11.11
C GLN A 106 -4.95 -5.10 -10.34
N ARG A 107 -3.94 -4.37 -10.79
CA ARG A 107 -2.60 -4.32 -10.20
C ARG A 107 -2.14 -2.88 -10.02
N VAL A 108 -1.46 -2.62 -8.94
CA VAL A 108 -0.91 -1.29 -8.63
C VAL A 108 0.58 -1.42 -8.36
N ILE A 109 1.37 -0.49 -8.89
CA ILE A 109 2.74 -0.29 -8.48
C ILE A 109 2.88 1.08 -7.84
N ILE A 110 3.45 1.12 -6.63
CA ILE A 110 3.61 2.31 -5.81
C ILE A 110 5.06 2.75 -5.85
N LEU A 111 5.30 3.95 -6.37
CA LEU A 111 6.59 4.60 -6.33
C LEU A 111 6.80 5.17 -4.92
N ALA A 112 7.45 4.39 -4.06
CA ALA A 112 7.52 4.68 -2.63
C ALA A 112 8.38 5.90 -2.33
N THR A 113 7.84 6.82 -1.52
CA THR A 113 8.63 7.90 -0.92
C THR A 113 9.53 7.36 0.19
N ARG A 114 10.55 8.11 0.59
CA ARG A 114 11.48 7.68 1.65
C ARG A 114 10.77 7.24 2.94
N PRO A 115 9.75 7.93 3.47
CA PRO A 115 9.01 7.43 4.63
C PRO A 115 8.33 6.08 4.40
N ILE A 116 7.75 5.85 3.21
CA ILE A 116 7.13 4.55 2.88
C ILE A 116 8.19 3.45 2.78
N GLN A 117 9.36 3.73 2.22
CA GLN A 117 10.47 2.76 2.18
C GLN A 117 10.97 2.43 3.60
N GLU A 118 11.12 3.44 4.47
CA GLU A 118 11.52 3.22 5.87
C GLU A 118 10.45 2.42 6.64
N PHE A 119 9.18 2.63 6.36
CA PHE A 119 8.09 1.81 6.90
C PHE A 119 8.23 0.34 6.43
N CYS A 120 8.34 0.11 5.12
CA CYS A 120 8.41 -1.24 4.57
C CYS A 120 9.67 -2.02 5.01
N LEU A 121 10.80 -1.35 5.22
CA LEU A 121 12.09 -2.02 5.48
C LEU A 121 12.49 -2.03 6.96
N LYS A 122 11.99 -1.09 7.76
CA LYS A 122 12.46 -0.84 9.12
C LYS A 122 11.33 -0.74 10.15
N ASP A 123 10.10 -1.05 9.74
CA ASP A 123 8.89 -0.91 10.58
C ASP A 123 8.74 0.47 11.24
N LYS A 124 9.23 1.53 10.55
CA LYS A 124 9.14 2.90 11.05
C LYS A 124 7.75 3.47 10.82
N GLU A 125 7.09 3.90 11.89
CA GLU A 125 5.76 4.49 11.81
C GLU A 125 5.68 5.65 10.82
N LEU A 126 4.62 5.66 10.02
CA LEU A 126 4.28 6.78 9.14
C LEU A 126 3.57 7.88 9.92
N SER A 127 3.74 9.14 9.52
CA SER A 127 2.85 10.20 9.99
C SER A 127 1.42 9.91 9.55
N ASP A 128 0.41 10.37 10.30
CA ASP A 128 -1.01 10.14 10.02
C ASP A 128 -1.39 10.47 8.57
N LYS A 129 -0.89 11.59 8.06
CA LYS A 129 -1.12 12.01 6.67
C LYS A 129 -0.51 11.05 5.66
N SER A 130 0.70 10.57 5.92
CA SER A 130 1.39 9.62 5.05
C SER A 130 0.74 8.23 5.13
N ALA A 131 0.35 7.78 6.32
CA ALA A 131 -0.36 6.53 6.53
C ALA A 131 -1.69 6.51 5.78
N CYS A 132 -2.53 7.54 5.95
CA CYS A 132 -3.79 7.66 5.23
C CYS A 132 -3.60 7.67 3.70
N ALA A 133 -2.60 8.41 3.19
CA ALA A 133 -2.34 8.48 1.76
C ALA A 133 -1.83 7.14 1.20
N PHE A 134 -0.96 6.45 1.94
CA PHE A 134 -0.43 5.15 1.56
C PHE A 134 -1.50 4.06 1.63
N TYR A 135 -2.31 4.03 2.68
CA TYR A 135 -3.48 3.14 2.79
C TYR A 135 -4.41 3.29 1.58
N VAL A 136 -4.70 4.54 1.18
CA VAL A 136 -5.50 4.79 -0.02
C VAL A 136 -4.85 4.16 -1.25
N ALA A 137 -3.54 4.30 -1.44
CA ALA A 137 -2.84 3.75 -2.60
C ALA A 137 -2.86 2.22 -2.62
N VAL A 138 -2.54 1.57 -1.49
CA VAL A 138 -2.52 0.11 -1.33
C VAL A 138 -3.89 -0.49 -1.61
N THR A 139 -4.94 0.09 -1.03
CA THR A 139 -6.33 -0.40 -1.18
C THR A 139 -6.97 -0.07 -2.53
N ARG A 140 -6.19 0.43 -3.51
CA ARG A 140 -6.66 0.60 -4.91
C ARG A 140 -6.48 -0.67 -5.75
N ALA A 141 -5.58 -1.53 -5.36
CA ALA A 141 -5.35 -2.79 -6.06
C ALA A 141 -6.44 -3.81 -5.74
N ARG A 142 -6.74 -4.69 -6.71
CA ARG A 142 -7.60 -5.86 -6.54
C ARG A 142 -6.77 -7.10 -6.23
N TYR A 143 -5.73 -7.36 -7.02
CA TYR A 143 -4.95 -8.59 -7.00
C TYR A 143 -3.55 -8.39 -6.40
N SER A 144 -2.81 -7.38 -6.86
CA SER A 144 -1.44 -7.19 -6.39
C SER A 144 -1.03 -5.74 -6.19
N VAL A 145 -0.19 -5.53 -5.18
CA VAL A 145 0.50 -4.28 -4.91
C VAL A 145 1.99 -4.52 -4.97
N ALA A 146 2.69 -3.82 -5.85
CA ALA A 146 4.13 -3.76 -5.86
C ALA A 146 4.59 -2.42 -5.27
N ILE A 147 5.60 -2.44 -4.41
CA ILE A 147 6.16 -1.25 -3.77
C ILE A 147 7.60 -1.11 -4.23
N VAL A 148 7.89 -0.05 -4.98
CA VAL A 148 9.23 0.19 -5.50
C VAL A 148 10.11 0.79 -4.41
N ILE A 149 11.23 0.13 -4.16
CA ILE A 149 12.25 0.53 -3.21
C ILE A 149 13.47 1.03 -3.98
N ASP A 150 13.97 2.23 -3.63
CA ASP A 150 15.15 2.84 -4.28
C ASP A 150 16.46 2.19 -3.77
N GLN A 151 16.59 0.90 -4.01
CA GLN A 151 17.75 0.08 -3.70
C GLN A 151 18.02 -0.90 -4.84
N LYS A 152 19.25 -1.43 -4.89
CA LYS A 152 19.58 -2.54 -5.77
C LYS A 152 18.97 -3.85 -5.25
N ARG A 153 18.61 -4.76 -6.16
CA ARG A 153 17.95 -6.04 -5.86
C ARG A 153 18.64 -6.82 -4.74
N ASN A 154 19.95 -7.03 -4.83
CA ASN A 154 20.70 -7.80 -3.82
C ASN A 154 20.62 -7.18 -2.42
N HIS A 155 20.63 -5.84 -2.33
CA HIS A 155 20.47 -5.11 -1.08
C HIS A 155 19.06 -5.26 -0.55
N LEU A 156 18.06 -5.17 -1.43
CA LEU A 156 16.65 -5.31 -1.06
C LEU A 156 16.35 -6.71 -0.53
N ILE A 157 16.86 -7.76 -1.20
CA ILE A 157 16.72 -9.14 -0.73
C ILE A 157 17.31 -9.32 0.68
N ALA A 158 18.49 -8.74 0.93
CA ALA A 158 19.16 -8.84 2.22
C ALA A 158 18.49 -8.03 3.34
N SER A 159 17.71 -6.99 3.02
CA SER A 159 17.10 -6.07 3.98
C SER A 159 15.59 -6.22 4.11
N ALA A 160 14.96 -7.06 3.29
CA ALA A 160 13.51 -7.24 3.33
C ALA A 160 13.08 -7.91 4.64
N PRO A 161 12.05 -7.38 5.32
CA PRO A 161 11.55 -7.96 6.54
C PRO A 161 10.82 -9.28 6.27
N PRO A 162 10.74 -10.19 7.26
CA PRO A 162 9.88 -11.37 7.19
C PRO A 162 8.43 -10.96 6.87
N GLY A 163 7.82 -11.66 5.90
CA GLY A 163 6.42 -11.42 5.52
C GLY A 163 6.22 -10.51 4.30
N LEU A 164 7.26 -9.82 3.82
CA LEU A 164 7.24 -9.14 2.53
C LEU A 164 8.13 -9.85 1.51
N THR A 165 7.53 -10.24 0.40
CA THR A 165 8.25 -10.95 -0.68
C THR A 165 8.95 -9.94 -1.58
N VAL A 166 10.26 -10.11 -1.77
CA VAL A 166 11.00 -9.40 -2.82
C VAL A 166 10.79 -10.13 -4.13
N LEU A 167 10.22 -9.45 -5.10
CA LEU A 167 10.05 -10.03 -6.43
C LEU A 167 11.39 -9.96 -7.19
N THR A 168 11.84 -11.12 -7.64
CA THR A 168 13.02 -11.26 -8.52
C THR A 168 12.54 -11.55 -9.93
N LEU A 169 12.78 -10.60 -10.81
CA LEU A 169 12.42 -10.65 -12.24
C LEU A 169 13.62 -10.99 -13.10
#